data_f7d618a0f78315fab9644a14a82045c2
#
_entry.id   f7d618a0f78315fab9644a14a82045c2
#
_cell.length_a   1.000
_cell.length_b   1.000
_cell.length_c   1.000
_cell.angle_alpha   90.00
_cell.angle_beta   90.00
_cell.angle_gamma   90.00
#
_symmetry.space_group_name_H-M   'P 1'
#
loop_
_entity.id
_entity.type
_entity.pdbx_description
1 polymer ?
#
loop_
_entity_poly.entity_id
_entity_poly.type
_entity_poly.pdbx_seq_one_letter_code
_entity_poly.pdbx_strand_id
1 'polypeptide(L)'
;TADAYYKSSKEPASHWITGTQGVAPGFDALQLMIDEAGKRGMSVHVWLNTYRVQEDTTKDVLTKSHLFFKKPELFLTYGKTRYFYPGYQETRDFVSSVVGEIVRNYDIQAIHMDDYFYHYKIAGEEFPDEKAFAKEPRQFKDKDDWRRDNVDLIIKQIRDTIIANKPEVEFGISPFGVWRNKSKDSEGSNTVAGATNYDDLYANILKWQKENWIDYV
;
A
#
# COMPACT_ATOMS: atom_id res chain seq x y z
N THR A 1 -2.73 -5.04 3.69
CA THR A 1 -3.04 -5.85 4.88
C THR A 1 -1.76 -6.42 5.44
N ALA A 2 -1.71 -6.65 6.72
CA ALA A 2 -0.55 -7.29 7.35
C ALA A 2 -0.81 -8.78 7.59
N ASP A 3 -1.42 -9.45 6.63
CA ASP A 3 -1.51 -10.90 6.54
C ASP A 3 -1.62 -11.37 5.08
N ALA A 4 -1.22 -12.60 4.83
CA ALA A 4 -1.05 -13.13 3.48
C ALA A 4 -2.15 -14.12 3.09
N TYR A 5 -2.63 -14.01 1.84
CA TYR A 5 -3.48 -15.00 1.16
C TYR A 5 -2.67 -15.99 0.33
N TYR A 6 -1.35 -16.02 0.53
CA TYR A 6 -0.38 -16.86 -0.18
C TYR A 6 0.65 -17.40 0.82
N LYS A 7 1.51 -18.30 0.39
CA LYS A 7 2.61 -18.81 1.23
C LYS A 7 3.68 -17.75 1.40
N SER A 8 3.58 -16.96 2.47
CA SER A 8 4.56 -15.91 2.80
C SER A 8 5.56 -16.40 3.86
N SER A 9 6.81 -15.99 3.70
CA SER A 9 7.83 -16.09 4.73
C SER A 9 7.89 -14.86 5.66
N LYS A 10 7.13 -13.80 5.33
CA LYS A 10 7.20 -12.48 5.97
C LYS A 10 5.97 -12.19 6.83
N GLU A 11 4.81 -12.59 6.36
CA GLU A 11 3.52 -12.30 6.99
C GLU A 11 2.78 -13.58 7.38
N PRO A 12 2.01 -13.55 8.46
CA PRO A 12 1.18 -14.69 8.84
C PRO A 12 0.09 -14.95 7.80
N ALA A 13 -0.34 -16.19 7.65
CA ALA A 13 -1.50 -16.52 6.83
C ALA A 13 -2.75 -15.82 7.35
N SER A 14 -3.59 -15.32 6.43
CA SER A 14 -4.81 -14.59 6.78
C SER A 14 -5.86 -15.48 7.44
N HIS A 15 -6.54 -14.95 8.46
CA HIS A 15 -7.68 -15.62 9.10
C HIS A 15 -8.84 -15.89 8.13
N TRP A 16 -8.96 -15.12 7.05
CA TRP A 16 -9.99 -15.32 6.03
C TRP A 16 -9.87 -16.64 5.27
N ILE A 17 -8.66 -17.25 5.28
CA ILE A 17 -8.45 -18.53 4.61
C ILE A 17 -8.78 -19.71 5.54
N THR A 18 -8.41 -19.61 6.83
CA THR A 18 -8.47 -20.74 7.77
C THR A 18 -9.34 -20.48 8.99
N GLY A 19 -9.91 -19.29 9.13
CA GLY A 19 -10.62 -18.84 10.33
C GLY A 19 -9.73 -18.34 11.46
N THR A 20 -8.40 -18.55 11.37
CA THR A 20 -7.44 -18.12 12.40
C THR A 20 -6.16 -17.60 11.76
N GLN A 21 -5.78 -16.35 12.08
CA GLN A 21 -4.54 -15.76 11.54
C GLN A 21 -3.31 -16.53 12.00
N GLY A 22 -2.40 -16.80 11.06
CA GLY A 22 -1.16 -17.51 11.30
C GLY A 22 -1.25 -19.04 11.22
N VAL A 23 -2.46 -19.59 11.05
CA VAL A 23 -2.63 -21.01 10.72
C VAL A 23 -2.43 -21.17 9.22
N ALA A 24 -1.40 -21.93 8.83
CA ALA A 24 -1.12 -22.16 7.42
C ALA A 24 -2.21 -23.06 6.79
N PRO A 25 -2.79 -22.65 5.65
CA PRO A 25 -3.70 -23.51 4.89
C PRO A 25 -2.93 -24.69 4.27
N GLY A 26 -3.64 -25.79 4.02
CA GLY A 26 -3.07 -26.97 3.33
C GLY A 26 -2.76 -26.75 1.85
N PHE A 27 -3.03 -25.55 1.31
CA PHE A 27 -2.84 -25.19 -0.10
C PHE A 27 -2.32 -23.74 -0.21
N ASP A 28 -1.89 -23.35 -1.40
CA ASP A 28 -1.53 -21.97 -1.72
C ASP A 28 -2.65 -21.31 -2.52
N ALA A 29 -3.38 -20.37 -1.89
CA ALA A 29 -4.56 -19.78 -2.50
C ALA A 29 -4.21 -18.92 -3.73
N LEU A 30 -3.08 -18.20 -3.70
CA LEU A 30 -2.63 -17.40 -4.83
C LEU A 30 -2.19 -18.29 -6.00
N GLN A 31 -1.42 -19.35 -5.73
CA GLN A 31 -1.02 -20.30 -6.78
C GLN A 31 -2.25 -20.98 -7.41
N LEU A 32 -3.22 -21.41 -6.59
CA LEU A 32 -4.45 -21.98 -7.11
C LEU A 32 -5.20 -21.01 -8.01
N MET A 33 -5.27 -19.72 -7.64
CA MET A 33 -5.92 -18.69 -8.44
C MET A 33 -5.18 -18.49 -9.78
N ILE A 34 -3.85 -18.45 -9.76
CA ILE A 34 -3.01 -18.33 -10.97
C ILE A 34 -3.26 -19.50 -11.91
N ASP A 35 -3.23 -20.72 -11.38
CA ASP A 35 -3.44 -21.94 -12.17
C ASP A 35 -4.82 -21.98 -12.82
N GLU A 36 -5.87 -21.60 -12.08
CA GLU A 36 -7.25 -21.57 -12.58
C GLU A 36 -7.51 -20.42 -13.56
N ALA A 37 -6.90 -19.28 -13.36
CA ALA A 37 -6.95 -18.15 -14.28
C ALA A 37 -6.25 -18.49 -15.61
N GLY A 38 -5.04 -19.08 -15.53
CA GLY A 38 -4.26 -19.49 -16.69
C GLY A 38 -5.01 -20.47 -17.60
N LYS A 39 -5.72 -21.45 -17.03
CA LYS A 39 -6.58 -22.39 -17.78
C LYS A 39 -7.69 -21.69 -18.59
N ARG A 40 -8.02 -20.45 -18.24
CA ARG A 40 -9.09 -19.64 -18.86
C ARG A 40 -8.56 -18.47 -19.67
N GLY A 41 -7.24 -18.36 -19.84
CA GLY A 41 -6.59 -17.25 -20.55
C GLY A 41 -6.74 -15.89 -19.85
N MET A 42 -6.90 -15.89 -18.50
CA MET A 42 -7.04 -14.67 -17.70
C MET A 42 -5.71 -14.31 -17.04
N SER A 43 -5.41 -13.01 -17.01
CA SER A 43 -4.29 -12.45 -16.28
C SER A 43 -4.62 -12.29 -14.79
N VAL A 44 -3.61 -12.46 -13.92
CA VAL A 44 -3.75 -12.26 -12.48
C VAL A 44 -2.99 -11.01 -12.06
N HIS A 45 -3.72 -10.01 -11.57
CA HIS A 45 -3.17 -8.82 -10.93
C HIS A 45 -3.32 -8.96 -9.42
N VAL A 46 -2.20 -8.93 -8.69
CA VAL A 46 -2.21 -9.10 -7.24
C VAL A 46 -2.41 -7.74 -6.58
N TRP A 47 -3.58 -7.56 -5.96
CA TRP A 47 -3.89 -6.35 -5.21
C TRP A 47 -3.33 -6.41 -3.80
N LEU A 48 -2.62 -5.35 -3.40
CA LEU A 48 -2.09 -5.15 -2.05
C LEU A 48 -2.59 -3.82 -1.47
N ASN A 49 -2.93 -3.86 -0.19
CA ASN A 49 -3.10 -2.64 0.59
C ASN A 49 -1.75 -2.23 1.17
N THR A 50 -1.29 -1.02 0.87
CA THR A 50 0.08 -0.59 1.17
C THR A 50 0.34 -0.46 2.68
N TYR A 51 -0.50 0.26 3.40
CA TYR A 51 -0.22 0.64 4.79
C TYR A 51 -1.27 0.20 5.81
N ARG A 52 -2.50 -0.13 5.39
CA ARG A 52 -3.52 -0.57 6.34
C ARG A 52 -3.23 -1.98 6.85
N VAL A 53 -3.17 -2.12 8.17
CA VAL A 53 -2.83 -3.36 8.88
C VAL A 53 -4.07 -4.05 9.46
N GLN A 54 -4.91 -3.28 10.16
CA GLN A 54 -6.16 -3.74 10.73
C GLN A 54 -7.23 -2.69 10.50
N GLU A 55 -8.41 -3.11 10.09
CA GLU A 55 -9.53 -2.21 9.88
C GLU A 55 -10.15 -1.76 11.21
N ASP A 56 -10.23 -2.66 12.17
CA ASP A 56 -10.78 -2.37 13.49
C ASP A 56 -9.95 -3.05 14.59
N THR A 57 -9.13 -2.26 15.29
CA THR A 57 -8.26 -2.75 16.38
C THR A 57 -9.01 -3.29 17.58
N THR A 58 -10.32 -3.04 17.68
CA THR A 58 -11.17 -3.54 18.77
C THR A 58 -11.74 -4.92 18.48
N LYS A 59 -11.77 -5.34 17.22
CA LYS A 59 -12.38 -6.60 16.77
C LYS A 59 -11.35 -7.62 16.31
N ASP A 60 -10.30 -7.13 15.65
CA ASP A 60 -9.31 -7.98 15.00
C ASP A 60 -8.18 -8.30 15.97
N VAL A 61 -7.87 -9.57 16.11
CA VAL A 61 -6.76 -10.03 16.95
C VAL A 61 -5.60 -10.45 16.05
N LEU A 62 -4.47 -9.74 16.17
CA LEU A 62 -3.24 -10.14 15.49
C LEU A 62 -2.58 -11.32 16.20
N THR A 63 -2.11 -12.29 15.42
CA THR A 63 -1.27 -13.38 15.96
C THR A 63 0.05 -12.84 16.51
N LYS A 64 0.61 -13.49 17.55
CA LYS A 64 1.87 -13.09 18.18
C LYS A 64 3.08 -13.09 17.23
N SER A 65 3.01 -13.83 16.13
CA SER A 65 4.06 -13.84 15.10
C SER A 65 4.07 -12.59 14.21
N HIS A 66 2.98 -11.80 14.22
CA HIS A 66 2.84 -10.60 13.42
C HIS A 66 3.93 -9.56 13.75
N LEU A 67 4.39 -8.81 12.74
CA LEU A 67 5.44 -7.79 12.87
C LEU A 67 5.14 -6.74 13.95
N PHE A 68 3.87 -6.42 14.17
CA PHE A 68 3.43 -5.50 15.22
C PHE A 68 4.00 -5.84 16.62
N PHE A 69 4.10 -7.12 16.97
CA PHE A 69 4.65 -7.52 18.28
C PHE A 69 6.17 -7.48 18.34
N LYS A 70 6.84 -7.44 17.19
CA LYS A 70 8.30 -7.38 17.10
C LYS A 70 8.80 -5.94 16.98
N LYS A 71 8.05 -5.07 16.30
CA LYS A 71 8.40 -3.69 15.97
C LYS A 71 7.18 -2.77 16.06
N PRO A 72 6.59 -2.60 17.26
CA PRO A 72 5.37 -1.80 17.44
C PRO A 72 5.55 -0.34 17.04
N GLU A 73 6.78 0.18 17.07
CA GLU A 73 7.13 1.54 16.67
C GLU A 73 6.88 1.85 15.18
N LEU A 74 6.77 0.82 14.33
CA LEU A 74 6.44 0.98 12.91
C LEU A 74 4.94 1.19 12.66
N PHE A 75 4.12 1.17 13.70
CA PHE A 75 2.67 1.20 13.59
C PHE A 75 2.08 2.40 14.33
N LEU A 76 0.97 2.87 13.80
CA LEU A 76 0.14 3.90 14.42
C LEU A 76 -1.33 3.51 14.36
N THR A 77 -2.16 4.16 15.17
CA THR A 77 -3.62 4.01 15.12
C THR A 77 -4.22 5.37 14.78
N TYR A 78 -5.15 5.39 13.81
CA TYR A 78 -5.92 6.55 13.44
C TYR A 78 -7.41 6.17 13.40
N GLY A 79 -8.22 6.86 14.19
CA GLY A 79 -9.54 6.36 14.53
C GLY A 79 -9.44 4.98 15.19
N LYS A 80 -10.10 3.98 14.63
CA LYS A 80 -10.02 2.58 15.08
C LYS A 80 -9.14 1.67 14.21
N THR A 81 -8.51 2.21 13.18
CA THR A 81 -7.72 1.47 12.19
C THR A 81 -6.24 1.56 12.50
N ARG A 82 -5.53 0.45 12.38
CA ARG A 82 -4.07 0.41 12.52
C ARG A 82 -3.40 0.47 11.16
N TYR A 83 -2.35 1.30 11.09
CA TYR A 83 -1.54 1.53 9.91
C TYR A 83 -0.06 1.31 10.22
N PHE A 84 0.70 1.00 9.18
CA PHE A 84 2.14 1.28 9.17
C PHE A 84 2.38 2.78 9.11
N TYR A 85 3.48 3.25 9.70
CA TYR A 85 3.96 4.63 9.53
C TYR A 85 4.51 4.83 8.10
N PRO A 86 3.87 5.62 7.24
CA PRO A 86 4.36 5.84 5.86
C PRO A 86 5.71 6.57 5.83
N GLY A 87 6.00 7.39 6.85
CA GLY A 87 7.21 8.21 6.92
C GLY A 87 8.51 7.43 7.17
N TYR A 88 8.44 6.21 7.69
CA TYR A 88 9.64 5.46 8.02
C TYR A 88 10.18 4.64 6.85
N GLN A 89 11.51 4.73 6.61
CA GLN A 89 12.19 3.92 5.61
C GLN A 89 11.99 2.42 5.86
N GLU A 90 12.07 1.99 7.12
CA GLU A 90 11.91 0.59 7.48
C GLU A 90 10.52 0.02 7.13
N THR A 91 9.48 0.85 7.22
CA THR A 91 8.13 0.48 6.74
C THR A 91 8.12 0.26 5.23
N ARG A 92 8.71 1.19 4.47
CA ARG A 92 8.80 1.07 3.01
C ARG A 92 9.62 -0.16 2.59
N ASP A 93 10.71 -0.43 3.28
CA ASP A 93 11.55 -1.62 3.05
C ASP A 93 10.76 -2.91 3.29
N PHE A 94 9.97 -2.96 4.36
CA PHE A 94 9.13 -4.12 4.65
C PHE A 94 8.08 -4.34 3.56
N VAL A 95 7.30 -3.31 3.20
CA VAL A 95 6.26 -3.39 2.16
C VAL A 95 6.87 -3.80 0.81
N SER A 96 7.97 -3.16 0.40
CA SER A 96 8.67 -3.51 -0.84
C SER A 96 9.21 -4.94 -0.81
N SER A 97 9.63 -5.43 0.36
CA SER A 97 10.09 -6.81 0.51
C SER A 97 8.97 -7.83 0.33
N VAL A 98 7.74 -7.50 0.75
CA VAL A 98 6.53 -8.31 0.51
C VAL A 98 6.20 -8.35 -0.97
N VAL A 99 6.21 -7.20 -1.66
CA VAL A 99 6.05 -7.15 -3.12
C VAL A 99 7.09 -8.00 -3.83
N GLY A 100 8.36 -7.86 -3.45
CA GLY A 100 9.45 -8.65 -4.02
C GLY A 100 9.30 -10.15 -3.77
N GLU A 101 8.76 -10.58 -2.62
CA GLU A 101 8.44 -11.98 -2.35
C GLU A 101 7.38 -12.52 -3.33
N ILE A 102 6.30 -11.77 -3.56
CA ILE A 102 5.24 -12.15 -4.47
C ILE A 102 5.77 -12.22 -5.91
N VAL A 103 6.43 -11.18 -6.39
CA VAL A 103 6.96 -11.10 -7.75
C VAL A 103 7.93 -12.25 -8.05
N ARG A 104 8.81 -12.60 -7.10
CA ARG A 104 9.75 -13.72 -7.30
C ARG A 104 9.10 -15.08 -7.36
N ASN A 105 8.10 -15.30 -6.51
CA ASN A 105 7.59 -16.64 -6.24
C ASN A 105 6.38 -17.04 -7.10
N TYR A 106 5.70 -16.05 -7.73
CA TYR A 106 4.45 -16.30 -8.47
C TYR A 106 4.51 -15.78 -9.90
N ASP A 107 3.84 -16.50 -10.81
CA ASP A 107 3.68 -16.10 -12.20
C ASP A 107 2.45 -15.19 -12.34
N ILE A 108 2.62 -13.93 -11.99
CA ILE A 108 1.60 -12.89 -12.03
C ILE A 108 1.90 -11.87 -13.14
N GLN A 109 0.88 -11.19 -13.63
CA GLN A 109 1.02 -10.20 -14.68
C GLN A 109 1.19 -8.79 -14.12
N ALA A 110 0.62 -8.52 -12.94
CA ALA A 110 0.77 -7.20 -12.31
C ALA A 110 0.70 -7.24 -10.79
N ILE A 111 1.33 -6.23 -10.18
CA ILE A 111 1.05 -5.76 -8.82
C ILE A 111 0.08 -4.58 -8.95
N HIS A 112 -0.94 -4.55 -8.10
CA HIS A 112 -1.96 -3.51 -8.10
C HIS A 112 -2.17 -2.93 -6.71
N MET A 113 -2.30 -1.60 -6.60
CA MET A 113 -2.66 -0.91 -5.38
C MET A 113 -3.83 0.03 -5.63
N ASP A 114 -4.58 0.34 -4.58
CA ASP A 114 -5.64 1.35 -4.61
C ASP A 114 -5.13 2.73 -4.14
N ASP A 115 -6.05 3.59 -3.71
CA ASP A 115 -5.77 4.96 -3.27
C ASP A 115 -5.42 5.08 -1.77
N TYR A 116 -5.40 3.99 -1.01
CA TYR A 116 -5.19 4.00 0.44
C TYR A 116 -3.71 4.09 0.85
N PHE A 117 -2.99 5.10 0.39
CA PHE A 117 -1.64 5.37 0.88
C PHE A 117 -1.68 6.05 2.25
N TYR A 118 -2.37 7.18 2.35
CA TYR A 118 -2.83 7.74 3.63
C TYR A 118 -4.33 7.51 3.75
N HIS A 119 -4.81 7.46 5.00
CA HIS A 119 -6.23 7.27 5.27
C HIS A 119 -7.05 8.49 4.85
N TYR A 120 -8.32 8.27 4.46
CA TYR A 120 -9.28 9.35 4.33
C TYR A 120 -9.38 10.14 5.63
N LYS A 121 -9.39 11.48 5.52
CA LYS A 121 -9.40 12.38 6.67
C LYS A 121 -10.62 12.13 7.55
N ILE A 122 -10.39 11.93 8.84
CA ILE A 122 -11.44 11.87 9.85
C ILE A 122 -11.69 13.31 10.33
N ALA A 123 -12.95 13.75 10.31
CA ALA A 123 -13.30 15.12 10.69
C ALA A 123 -12.87 15.40 12.14
N GLY A 124 -12.07 16.45 12.33
CA GLY A 124 -11.56 16.85 13.64
C GLY A 124 -10.37 16.05 14.16
N GLU A 125 -9.86 15.09 13.39
CA GLU A 125 -8.68 14.31 13.77
C GLU A 125 -7.54 14.51 12.75
N GLU A 126 -6.35 14.83 13.25
CA GLU A 126 -5.13 14.85 12.43
C GLU A 126 -4.50 13.47 12.39
N PHE A 127 -3.96 13.07 11.24
CA PHE A 127 -3.22 11.82 11.14
C PHE A 127 -1.96 11.88 12.01
N PRO A 128 -1.72 10.90 12.91
CA PRO A 128 -0.76 11.04 14.01
C PRO A 128 0.69 10.75 13.60
N ASP A 129 1.18 11.42 12.56
CA ASP A 129 2.54 11.25 12.02
C ASP A 129 3.54 12.36 12.44
N GLU A 130 3.16 13.24 13.37
CA GLU A 130 3.96 14.37 13.84
C GLU A 130 5.36 13.94 14.33
N LYS A 131 5.43 12.82 15.07
CA LYS A 131 6.70 12.29 15.57
C LYS A 131 7.63 11.84 14.44
N ALA A 132 7.07 11.25 13.38
CA ALA A 132 7.84 10.82 12.22
C ALA A 132 8.33 12.03 11.42
N PHE A 133 7.48 13.04 11.23
CA PHE A 133 7.85 14.28 10.57
C PHE A 133 8.95 15.02 11.33
N ALA A 134 8.81 15.16 12.66
CA ALA A 134 9.82 15.81 13.49
C ALA A 134 11.17 15.08 13.50
N LYS A 135 11.15 13.73 13.40
CA LYS A 135 12.36 12.90 13.37
C LYS A 135 13.08 12.98 12.02
N GLU A 136 12.33 12.96 10.93
CA GLU A 136 12.86 12.91 9.56
C GLU A 136 12.12 13.86 8.63
N PRO A 137 12.22 15.20 8.84
CA PRO A 137 11.54 16.18 7.99
C PRO A 137 12.13 16.25 6.57
N ARG A 138 13.33 15.66 6.38
CA ARG A 138 14.13 15.83 5.17
C ARG A 138 14.28 17.32 4.82
N GLN A 139 14.03 17.74 3.57
CA GLN A 139 14.04 19.13 3.17
C GLN A 139 12.70 19.86 3.30
N PHE A 140 11.66 19.16 3.79
CA PHE A 140 10.30 19.71 3.79
C PHE A 140 10.04 20.54 5.05
N LYS A 141 9.40 21.70 4.84
CA LYS A 141 8.84 22.55 5.89
C LYS A 141 7.34 22.29 6.07
N ASP A 142 6.67 21.94 4.98
CA ASP A 142 5.27 21.60 4.92
C ASP A 142 5.07 20.11 5.10
N LYS A 143 4.16 19.72 6.00
CA LYS A 143 3.93 18.31 6.34
C LYS A 143 3.16 17.59 5.22
N ASP A 144 2.31 18.27 4.48
CA ASP A 144 1.58 17.67 3.37
C ASP A 144 2.50 17.38 2.19
N ASP A 145 3.50 18.24 1.93
CA ASP A 145 4.55 17.96 0.94
C ASP A 145 5.41 16.77 1.37
N TRP A 146 5.75 16.68 2.66
CA TRP A 146 6.46 15.52 3.21
C TRP A 146 5.66 14.22 3.10
N ARG A 147 4.33 14.26 3.32
CA ARG A 147 3.45 13.11 3.13
C ARG A 147 3.41 12.67 1.66
N ARG A 148 3.32 13.60 0.73
CA ARG A 148 3.40 13.30 -0.71
C ARG A 148 4.72 12.63 -1.08
N ASP A 149 5.83 13.15 -0.55
CA ASP A 149 7.14 12.55 -0.78
C ASP A 149 7.23 11.13 -0.18
N ASN A 150 6.61 10.85 0.99
CA ASN A 150 6.55 9.50 1.53
C ASN A 150 5.84 8.52 0.58
N VAL A 151 4.76 8.97 -0.07
CA VAL A 151 4.04 8.14 -1.04
C VAL A 151 4.84 8.00 -2.33
N ASP A 152 5.46 9.06 -2.82
CA ASP A 152 6.36 9.01 -3.97
C ASP A 152 7.51 8.00 -3.76
N LEU A 153 8.12 8.01 -2.58
CA LEU A 153 9.21 7.10 -2.23
C LEU A 153 8.78 5.63 -2.24
N ILE A 154 7.61 5.28 -1.70
CA ILE A 154 7.15 3.88 -1.71
C ILE A 154 6.77 3.43 -3.12
N ILE A 155 6.10 4.27 -3.91
CA ILE A 155 5.74 3.94 -5.30
C ILE A 155 7.01 3.66 -6.12
N LYS A 156 7.99 4.56 -6.03
CA LYS A 156 9.26 4.35 -6.72
C LYS A 156 9.98 3.10 -6.24
N GLN A 157 10.05 2.86 -4.94
CA GLN A 157 10.73 1.69 -4.37
C GLN A 157 10.06 0.38 -4.79
N ILE A 158 8.73 0.34 -4.88
CA ILE A 158 7.99 -0.81 -5.39
C ILE A 158 8.29 -1.03 -6.86
N ARG A 159 8.27 0.02 -7.69
CA ARG A 159 8.65 -0.07 -9.11
C ARG A 159 10.05 -0.64 -9.28
N ASP A 160 11.02 -0.07 -8.57
CA ASP A 160 12.41 -0.53 -8.60
C ASP A 160 12.52 -2.02 -8.17
N THR A 161 11.74 -2.43 -7.17
CA THR A 161 11.68 -3.81 -6.70
C THR A 161 11.11 -4.75 -7.76
N ILE A 162 10.05 -4.35 -8.45
CA ILE A 162 9.45 -5.14 -9.53
C ILE A 162 10.46 -5.30 -10.66
N ILE A 163 11.03 -4.21 -11.17
CA ILE A 163 12.01 -4.23 -12.27
C ILE A 163 13.22 -5.09 -11.93
N ALA A 164 13.73 -5.01 -10.70
CA ALA A 164 14.89 -5.78 -10.25
C ALA A 164 14.62 -7.30 -10.17
N ASN A 165 13.36 -7.74 -10.09
CA ASN A 165 13.01 -9.15 -9.96
C ASN A 165 12.38 -9.73 -11.24
N LYS A 166 11.37 -9.07 -11.82
CA LYS A 166 10.66 -9.46 -13.05
C LYS A 166 10.19 -8.19 -13.77
N PRO A 167 10.98 -7.64 -14.71
CA PRO A 167 10.68 -6.38 -15.38
C PRO A 167 9.42 -6.42 -16.27
N GLU A 168 8.93 -7.62 -16.61
CA GLU A 168 7.70 -7.84 -17.36
C GLU A 168 6.42 -7.72 -16.51
N VAL A 169 6.52 -7.70 -15.18
CA VAL A 169 5.37 -7.53 -14.29
C VAL A 169 5.01 -6.05 -14.23
N GLU A 170 3.76 -5.74 -14.57
CA GLU A 170 3.23 -4.38 -14.54
C GLU A 170 2.94 -3.90 -13.10
N PHE A 171 2.96 -2.58 -12.92
CA PHE A 171 2.55 -1.95 -11.68
C PHE A 171 1.41 -0.96 -11.93
N GLY A 172 0.25 -1.24 -11.38
CA GLY A 172 -0.96 -0.44 -11.54
C GLY A 172 -1.49 0.16 -10.25
N ILE A 173 -2.19 1.29 -10.39
CA ILE A 173 -2.86 1.99 -9.29
C ILE A 173 -4.31 2.27 -9.67
N SER A 174 -5.26 2.00 -8.77
CA SER A 174 -6.64 2.51 -8.85
C SER A 174 -6.76 3.77 -7.99
N PRO A 175 -6.46 4.96 -8.53
CA PRO A 175 -6.48 6.19 -7.77
C PRO A 175 -7.92 6.66 -7.56
N PHE A 176 -8.14 7.57 -6.60
CA PHE A 176 -9.39 8.31 -6.49
C PHE A 176 -9.67 9.09 -7.79
N GLY A 177 -10.95 9.24 -8.18
CA GLY A 177 -11.36 9.69 -9.51
C GLY A 177 -10.95 11.12 -9.91
N VAL A 178 -10.45 11.95 -8.98
CA VAL A 178 -10.01 13.32 -9.25
C VAL A 178 -8.62 13.52 -8.69
N TRP A 179 -7.67 13.86 -9.57
CA TRP A 179 -6.31 14.20 -9.13
C TRP A 179 -6.33 15.49 -8.29
N ARG A 180 -6.85 16.57 -8.87
CA ARG A 180 -6.96 17.88 -8.23
C ARG A 180 -8.10 18.69 -8.87
N ASN A 181 -8.79 19.55 -8.12
CA ASN A 181 -9.74 20.50 -8.67
C ASN A 181 -9.02 21.62 -9.43
N LYS A 182 -9.58 22.09 -10.54
CA LYS A 182 -9.02 23.20 -11.33
C LYS A 182 -8.88 24.51 -10.54
N SER A 183 -9.70 24.70 -9.50
CA SER A 183 -9.60 25.85 -8.58
C SER A 183 -8.31 25.83 -7.74
N LYS A 184 -7.64 24.69 -7.62
CA LYS A 184 -6.37 24.51 -6.89
C LYS A 184 -5.17 24.42 -7.80
N ASP A 185 -5.35 23.92 -9.02
CA ASP A 185 -4.29 23.74 -10.00
C ASP A 185 -4.85 23.84 -11.42
N SER A 186 -4.14 24.53 -12.31
CA SER A 186 -4.57 24.75 -13.71
C SER A 186 -4.67 23.45 -14.53
N GLU A 187 -3.85 22.42 -14.19
CA GLU A 187 -3.90 21.10 -14.79
C GLU A 187 -5.01 20.22 -14.19
N GLY A 188 -5.68 20.69 -13.12
CA GLY A 188 -6.75 19.99 -12.44
C GLY A 188 -8.05 19.90 -13.25
N SER A 189 -8.90 18.94 -12.87
CA SER A 189 -10.21 18.72 -13.48
C SER A 189 -11.18 19.86 -13.16
N ASN A 190 -12.08 20.16 -14.10
CA ASN A 190 -13.16 21.13 -13.87
C ASN A 190 -14.25 20.51 -12.97
N THR A 191 -13.90 20.24 -11.73
CA THR A 191 -14.71 19.58 -10.71
C THR A 191 -14.72 20.37 -9.42
N VAL A 192 -15.65 20.02 -8.51
CA VAL A 192 -15.73 20.49 -7.13
C VAL A 192 -15.75 19.23 -6.24
N ALA A 193 -14.71 18.42 -6.34
CA ALA A 193 -14.56 17.22 -5.52
C ALA A 193 -14.19 17.59 -4.08
N GLY A 194 -14.86 16.96 -3.10
CA GLY A 194 -14.59 17.16 -1.68
C GLY A 194 -13.33 16.44 -1.20
N ALA A 195 -12.86 15.44 -1.96
CA ALA A 195 -11.59 14.74 -1.76
C ALA A 195 -10.88 14.58 -3.11
N THR A 196 -9.54 14.69 -3.10
CA THR A 196 -8.69 14.58 -4.28
C THR A 196 -7.45 13.75 -3.96
N ASN A 197 -6.83 13.15 -4.97
CA ASN A 197 -5.61 12.36 -4.77
C ASN A 197 -4.49 13.20 -4.16
N TYR A 198 -4.21 14.37 -4.74
CA TYR A 198 -3.06 15.17 -4.39
C TYR A 198 -3.20 15.88 -3.03
N ASP A 199 -4.35 16.50 -2.78
CA ASP A 199 -4.54 17.36 -1.60
C ASP A 199 -5.00 16.57 -0.34
N ASP A 200 -5.65 15.40 -0.54
CA ASP A 200 -6.26 14.67 0.57
C ASP A 200 -5.64 13.30 0.81
N LEU A 201 -5.21 12.60 -0.25
CA LEU A 201 -4.60 11.27 -0.16
C LEU A 201 -3.09 11.29 -0.39
N TYR A 202 -2.52 12.47 -0.63
CA TYR A 202 -1.08 12.69 -0.83
C TYR A 202 -0.48 11.89 -1.99
N ALA A 203 -1.32 11.53 -2.98
CA ALA A 203 -0.96 10.70 -4.12
C ALA A 203 -0.76 11.55 -5.39
N ASN A 204 0.49 11.63 -5.87
CA ASN A 204 0.83 12.43 -7.05
C ASN A 204 0.87 11.58 -8.33
N ILE A 205 -0.31 11.10 -8.74
CA ILE A 205 -0.47 10.19 -9.89
C ILE A 205 0.16 10.76 -11.17
N LEU A 206 0.02 12.06 -11.42
CA LEU A 206 0.61 12.69 -12.63
C LEU A 206 2.14 12.59 -12.65
N LYS A 207 2.79 12.74 -11.48
CA LYS A 207 4.23 12.55 -11.36
C LYS A 207 4.60 11.09 -11.67
N TRP A 208 3.89 10.15 -11.08
CA TRP A 208 4.20 8.73 -11.24
C TRP A 208 4.08 8.28 -12.70
N GLN A 209 3.10 8.81 -13.44
CA GLN A 209 2.97 8.59 -14.88
C GLN A 209 4.11 9.24 -15.67
N LYS A 210 4.42 10.50 -15.39
CA LYS A 210 5.52 11.24 -16.08
C LYS A 210 6.88 10.58 -15.89
N GLU A 211 7.12 10.02 -14.69
CA GLU A 211 8.37 9.35 -14.33
C GLU A 211 8.39 7.85 -14.71
N ASN A 212 7.32 7.32 -15.31
CA ASN A 212 7.15 5.90 -15.64
C ASN A 212 7.28 4.96 -14.42
N TRP A 213 6.81 5.41 -13.25
CA TRP A 213 6.79 4.57 -12.06
C TRP A 213 5.60 3.62 -12.01
N ILE A 214 4.56 3.89 -12.77
CA ILE A 214 3.38 3.05 -12.93
C ILE A 214 3.09 2.80 -14.41
N ASP A 215 2.50 1.65 -14.72
CA ASP A 215 2.20 1.23 -16.09
C ASP A 215 0.75 1.55 -16.47
N TYR A 216 -0.18 1.55 -15.49
CA TYR A 216 -1.60 1.85 -15.73
C TYR A 216 -2.30 2.43 -14.49
N VAL A 217 -3.46 3.06 -14.73
CA VAL A 217 -4.44 3.52 -13.73
C VAL A 217 -5.81 2.98 -14.07
#